data_82333902db54d7c2c115472f7a1592cb
#
_entry.id   82333902db54d7c2c115472f7a1592cb
#
_cell.length_a   1.000
_cell.length_b   1.000
_cell.length_c   1.000
_cell.angle_alpha   90.00
_cell.angle_beta   90.00
_cell.angle_gamma   90.00
#
_symmetry.space_group_name_H-M   'P 1'
#
loop_
_entity.id
_entity.type
_entity.pdbx_description
1 polymer ?
#
loop_
_entity_poly.entity_id
_entity_poly.type
_entity_poly.pdbx_seq_one_letter_code
_entity_poly.pdbx_strand_id
1 'polypeptide(L)'
;MRTYQELFRTPEFVPLLAASAAHVAALTVSGLALGTLVYDATGSPLLAALSMFGPLLAQMAGASLLLSAADRLPPRAATVALALCFAAGTATLALPGLPIVAVFLILAVQGMLGSIGGGVRYGLLTEILPADGYLLGRSVLNMCAGSLQICGYVLGGVLVAVVSPRGALLTGAALYVVAATVARCGLAGRPPRAKGRPSAAETWRTNARLWSARPRRHVYLALWVPNGLVVGAESLFVSYAPRHAGLLFAFAAVGMLAGDTLTGRFLPARWRERFGAPPLLLLLALPYLVFALRPPLPVALAAVTLASVGFSASLLLQERLMSLTPGELSGHAFGLHSSGMLTMQGVAAAVAGGIAQFTSPATAMTVMAAASAAVTLALAPRLRRPRPAAVDVGP
;
A
#
# COMPACT_ATOMS: atom_id res chain seq x y z
N MET A 1 15.32 8.38 22.70
CA MET A 1 15.27 9.27 21.52
C MET A 1 13.86 9.83 21.40
N ARG A 2 13.67 11.13 21.72
CA ARG A 2 12.34 11.74 21.88
C ARG A 2 12.04 12.87 20.90
N THR A 3 13.02 13.28 20.10
CA THR A 3 12.87 14.44 19.20
C THR A 3 13.24 14.09 17.75
N TYR A 4 12.60 14.76 16.80
CA TYR A 4 12.96 14.66 15.38
C TYR A 4 14.42 15.05 15.13
N GLN A 5 14.93 16.03 15.87
CA GLN A 5 16.30 16.50 15.71
C GLN A 5 17.32 15.40 16.08
N GLU A 6 17.10 14.64 17.14
CA GLU A 6 17.93 13.49 17.50
C GLU A 6 17.86 12.40 16.44
N LEU A 7 16.67 12.14 15.90
CA LEU A 7 16.47 11.17 14.85
C LEU A 7 17.26 11.49 13.57
N PHE A 8 17.19 12.74 13.09
CA PHE A 8 17.91 13.17 11.90
C PHE A 8 19.43 13.32 12.11
N ARG A 9 19.90 13.43 13.35
CA ARG A 9 21.32 13.39 13.70
C ARG A 9 21.87 11.96 13.80
N THR A 10 21.00 10.93 13.81
CA THR A 10 21.45 9.55 13.87
C THR A 10 22.12 9.17 12.54
N PRO A 11 23.38 8.73 12.56
CA PRO A 11 24.03 8.23 11.35
C PRO A 11 23.18 7.15 10.67
N GLU A 12 23.21 7.11 9.36
CA GLU A 12 22.48 6.14 8.52
C GLU A 12 20.95 6.29 8.47
N PHE A 13 20.29 7.02 9.41
CA PHE A 13 18.84 7.23 9.31
C PHE A 13 18.46 8.05 8.07
N VAL A 14 19.17 9.14 7.80
CA VAL A 14 18.95 9.98 6.61
C VAL A 14 19.21 9.20 5.31
N PRO A 15 20.31 8.45 5.15
CA PRO A 15 20.49 7.55 4.01
C PRO A 15 19.39 6.50 3.85
N LEU A 16 18.95 5.87 4.94
CA LEU A 16 17.83 4.91 4.88
C LEU A 16 16.53 5.57 4.43
N LEU A 17 16.24 6.76 4.95
CA LEU A 17 15.07 7.56 4.57
C LEU A 17 15.15 7.95 3.09
N ALA A 18 16.29 8.49 2.63
CA ALA A 18 16.49 8.93 1.25
C ALA A 18 16.42 7.76 0.24
N ALA A 19 17.03 6.61 0.56
CA ALA A 19 16.93 5.41 -0.26
C ALA A 19 15.47 4.90 -0.34
N SER A 20 14.75 4.91 0.79
CA SER A 20 13.33 4.54 0.83
C SER A 20 12.46 5.53 0.04
N ALA A 21 12.77 6.81 0.14
CA ALA A 21 12.15 7.90 -0.59
C ALA A 21 12.28 7.72 -2.11
N ALA A 22 13.50 7.54 -2.59
CA ALA A 22 13.77 7.31 -4.00
C ALA A 22 13.08 6.03 -4.52
N HIS A 23 13.05 4.96 -3.70
CA HIS A 23 12.35 3.72 -4.04
C HIS A 23 10.83 3.93 -4.20
N VAL A 24 10.17 4.65 -3.29
CA VAL A 24 8.72 4.92 -3.36
C VAL A 24 8.40 5.80 -4.57
N ALA A 25 9.20 6.85 -4.82
CA ALA A 25 9.04 7.71 -6.00
C ALA A 25 9.20 6.91 -7.30
N ALA A 26 10.23 6.05 -7.37
CA ALA A 26 10.45 5.15 -8.50
C ALA A 26 9.25 4.23 -8.75
N LEU A 27 8.74 3.60 -7.68
CA LEU A 27 7.61 2.68 -7.75
C LEU A 27 6.34 3.36 -8.27
N THR A 28 6.01 4.55 -7.76
CA THR A 28 4.80 5.30 -8.15
C THR A 28 4.87 5.82 -9.59
N VAL A 29 6.00 6.42 -9.97
CA VAL A 29 6.22 6.91 -11.35
C VAL A 29 6.17 5.75 -12.33
N SER A 30 6.88 4.66 -12.05
CA SER A 30 6.93 3.49 -12.92
C SER A 30 5.59 2.75 -13.01
N GLY A 31 4.87 2.64 -11.89
CA GLY A 31 3.55 1.98 -11.87
C GLY A 31 2.55 2.70 -12.77
N LEU A 32 2.42 4.03 -12.65
CA LEU A 32 1.53 4.83 -13.49
C LEU A 32 1.96 4.77 -14.97
N ALA A 33 3.25 4.93 -15.25
CA ALA A 33 3.78 4.89 -16.60
C ALA A 33 3.54 3.53 -17.28
N LEU A 34 3.74 2.44 -16.55
CA LEU A 34 3.52 1.09 -17.06
C LEU A 34 2.04 0.80 -17.29
N GLY A 35 1.16 1.21 -16.35
CA GLY A 35 -0.29 1.11 -16.54
C GLY A 35 -0.76 1.80 -17.80
N THR A 36 -0.26 3.02 -18.05
CA THR A 36 -0.56 3.78 -19.27
C THR A 36 0.00 3.08 -20.51
N LEU A 37 1.28 2.65 -20.47
CA LEU A 37 1.91 1.96 -21.61
C LEU A 37 1.18 0.67 -22.00
N VAL A 38 0.79 -0.13 -21.01
CA VAL A 38 0.04 -1.38 -21.25
C VAL A 38 -1.36 -1.09 -21.75
N TYR A 39 -2.03 -0.06 -21.22
CA TYR A 39 -3.35 0.33 -21.70
C TYR A 39 -3.31 0.83 -23.16
N ASP A 40 -2.35 1.70 -23.50
CA ASP A 40 -2.17 2.23 -24.85
C ASP A 40 -1.85 1.12 -25.86
N ALA A 41 -1.08 0.10 -25.43
CA ALA A 41 -0.69 -1.00 -26.31
C ALA A 41 -1.80 -2.07 -26.49
N THR A 42 -2.68 -2.26 -25.52
CA THR A 42 -3.62 -3.39 -25.50
C THR A 42 -5.10 -2.99 -25.52
N GLY A 43 -5.41 -1.75 -25.14
CA GLY A 43 -6.79 -1.30 -24.89
C GLY A 43 -7.49 -2.04 -23.74
N SER A 44 -6.76 -2.87 -22.98
CA SER A 44 -7.32 -3.73 -21.95
C SER A 44 -7.26 -3.10 -20.55
N PRO A 45 -8.40 -2.76 -19.92
CA PRO A 45 -8.45 -2.31 -18.54
C PRO A 45 -7.89 -3.34 -17.55
N LEU A 46 -8.12 -4.63 -17.85
CA LEU A 46 -7.62 -5.73 -17.01
C LEU A 46 -6.08 -5.76 -17.01
N LEU A 47 -5.45 -5.71 -18.18
CA LEU A 47 -3.99 -5.77 -18.26
C LEU A 47 -3.35 -4.50 -17.67
N ALA A 48 -3.97 -3.32 -17.88
CA ALA A 48 -3.51 -2.09 -17.25
C ALA A 48 -3.59 -2.16 -15.72
N ALA A 49 -4.71 -2.59 -15.15
CA ALA A 49 -4.86 -2.77 -13.70
C ALA A 49 -3.87 -3.80 -13.13
N LEU A 50 -3.70 -4.94 -13.80
CA LEU A 50 -2.75 -5.98 -13.41
C LEU A 50 -1.29 -5.51 -13.54
N SER A 51 -0.94 -4.66 -14.50
CA SER A 51 0.42 -4.14 -14.60
C SER A 51 0.79 -3.23 -13.42
N MET A 52 -0.17 -2.51 -12.85
CA MET A 52 0.06 -1.64 -11.69
C MET A 52 -0.01 -2.41 -10.35
N PHE A 53 -0.99 -3.28 -10.19
CA PHE A 53 -1.32 -3.92 -8.91
C PHE A 53 -1.02 -5.42 -8.86
N GLY A 54 -0.78 -6.06 -10.01
CA GLY A 54 -0.38 -7.47 -10.09
C GLY A 54 0.88 -7.83 -9.30
N PRO A 55 1.92 -6.97 -9.24
CA PRO A 55 3.08 -7.21 -8.39
C PRO A 55 2.73 -7.44 -6.92
N LEU A 56 1.61 -6.91 -6.40
CA LEU A 56 1.16 -7.15 -5.03
C LEU A 56 0.76 -8.62 -4.81
N LEU A 57 0.17 -9.27 -5.81
CA LEU A 57 -0.14 -10.71 -5.77
C LEU A 57 1.14 -11.56 -5.77
N ALA A 58 2.10 -11.20 -6.63
CA ALA A 58 3.40 -11.85 -6.67
C ALA A 58 4.20 -11.63 -5.38
N GLN A 59 4.04 -10.48 -4.73
CA GLN A 59 4.66 -10.18 -3.44
C GLN A 59 4.14 -11.11 -2.34
N MET A 60 2.87 -11.50 -2.37
CA MET A 60 2.32 -12.49 -1.44
C MET A 60 2.99 -13.86 -1.63
N ALA A 61 3.13 -14.32 -2.87
CA ALA A 61 3.85 -15.55 -3.17
C ALA A 61 5.32 -15.46 -2.71
N GLY A 62 5.97 -14.32 -2.99
CA GLY A 62 7.32 -14.03 -2.52
C GLY A 62 7.44 -14.01 -0.99
N ALA A 63 6.47 -13.45 -0.28
CA ALA A 63 6.47 -13.44 1.18
C ALA A 63 6.42 -14.85 1.78
N SER A 64 5.68 -15.77 1.17
CA SER A 64 5.63 -17.16 1.63
C SER A 64 6.92 -17.95 1.33
N LEU A 65 7.62 -17.62 0.22
CA LEU A 65 8.80 -18.35 -0.24
C LEU A 65 10.12 -17.73 0.21
N LEU A 66 10.19 -16.39 0.28
CA LEU A 66 11.43 -15.62 0.44
C LEU A 66 11.52 -14.87 1.77
N LEU A 67 10.54 -14.99 2.67
CA LEU A 67 10.50 -14.23 3.94
C LEU A 67 11.78 -14.41 4.76
N SER A 68 12.36 -15.62 4.73
CA SER A 68 13.61 -15.93 5.43
C SER A 68 14.85 -15.32 4.77
N ALA A 69 14.77 -14.88 3.52
CA ALA A 69 15.91 -14.29 2.82
C ALA A 69 16.25 -12.89 3.38
N ALA A 70 15.25 -12.13 3.83
CA ALA A 70 15.43 -10.80 4.40
C ALA A 70 16.40 -10.78 5.61
N ASP A 71 16.37 -11.83 6.44
CA ASP A 71 17.19 -11.92 7.65
C ASP A 71 18.55 -12.61 7.40
N ARG A 72 18.71 -13.28 6.27
CA ARG A 72 19.95 -14.03 5.91
C ARG A 72 20.88 -13.26 4.98
N LEU A 73 20.39 -12.21 4.37
CA LEU A 73 21.20 -11.37 3.50
C LEU A 73 21.80 -10.21 4.31
N PRO A 74 23.06 -9.82 4.03
CA PRO A 74 23.62 -8.59 4.59
C PRO A 74 22.72 -7.40 4.21
N PRO A 75 22.17 -6.63 5.17
CA PRO A 75 21.10 -5.68 4.90
C PRO A 75 21.43 -4.62 3.84
N ARG A 76 22.67 -4.09 3.86
CA ARG A 76 23.13 -3.13 2.84
C ARG A 76 23.18 -3.77 1.45
N ALA A 77 23.79 -4.94 1.34
CA ALA A 77 23.92 -5.64 0.06
C ALA A 77 22.54 -6.02 -0.49
N ALA A 78 21.62 -6.47 0.36
CA ALA A 78 20.24 -6.79 -0.02
C ALA A 78 19.50 -5.55 -0.53
N THR A 79 19.59 -4.40 0.17
CA THR A 79 18.96 -3.15 -0.26
C THR A 79 19.49 -2.69 -1.62
N VAL A 80 20.82 -2.73 -1.83
CA VAL A 80 21.46 -2.35 -3.09
C VAL A 80 21.06 -3.31 -4.22
N ALA A 81 21.16 -4.62 -3.99
CA ALA A 81 20.83 -5.63 -5.00
C ALA A 81 19.35 -5.54 -5.42
N LEU A 82 18.43 -5.41 -4.47
CA LEU A 82 17.01 -5.23 -4.76
C LEU A 82 16.77 -3.97 -5.60
N ALA A 83 17.35 -2.84 -5.23
CA ALA A 83 17.19 -1.59 -5.97
C ALA A 83 17.74 -1.71 -7.41
N LEU A 84 18.90 -2.36 -7.60
CA LEU A 84 19.46 -2.61 -8.94
C LEU A 84 18.62 -3.59 -9.76
N CYS A 85 18.07 -4.64 -9.14
CA CYS A 85 17.12 -5.55 -9.81
C CYS A 85 15.85 -4.82 -10.26
N PHE A 86 15.30 -3.94 -9.41
CA PHE A 86 14.18 -3.10 -9.78
C PHE A 86 14.54 -2.12 -10.91
N ALA A 87 15.72 -1.49 -10.84
CA ALA A 87 16.21 -0.60 -11.91
C ALA A 87 16.32 -1.33 -13.25
N ALA A 88 16.98 -2.49 -13.26
CA ALA A 88 17.15 -3.30 -14.46
C ALA A 88 15.81 -3.77 -15.04
N GLY A 89 14.93 -4.33 -14.20
CA GLY A 89 13.61 -4.76 -14.63
C GLY A 89 12.76 -3.60 -15.18
N THR A 90 12.77 -2.43 -14.49
CA THR A 90 12.02 -1.25 -14.94
C THR A 90 12.61 -0.67 -16.25
N ALA A 91 13.93 -0.65 -16.41
CA ALA A 91 14.57 -0.26 -17.66
C ALA A 91 14.23 -1.22 -18.81
N THR A 92 14.19 -2.53 -18.54
CA THR A 92 13.76 -3.53 -19.52
C THR A 92 12.31 -3.31 -19.95
N LEU A 93 11.40 -2.96 -19.03
CA LEU A 93 10.01 -2.65 -19.34
C LEU A 93 9.85 -1.42 -20.26
N ALA A 94 10.86 -0.54 -20.35
CA ALA A 94 10.85 0.61 -21.24
C ALA A 94 11.24 0.24 -22.70
N LEU A 95 11.74 -0.96 -22.95
CA LEU A 95 12.14 -1.40 -24.29
C LEU A 95 10.93 -1.49 -25.24
N PRO A 96 11.08 -1.02 -26.50
CA PRO A 96 10.02 -1.17 -27.49
C PRO A 96 9.86 -2.64 -27.91
N GLY A 97 8.63 -3.06 -28.23
CA GLY A 97 8.36 -4.39 -28.77
C GLY A 97 8.43 -5.53 -27.75
N LEU A 98 8.47 -5.23 -26.45
CA LEU A 98 8.49 -6.27 -25.43
C LEU A 98 7.15 -7.03 -25.42
N PRO A 99 7.16 -8.38 -25.56
CA PRO A 99 5.94 -9.17 -25.48
C PRO A 99 5.23 -9.00 -24.13
N ILE A 100 3.90 -8.94 -24.14
CA ILE A 100 3.10 -8.73 -22.92
C ILE A 100 3.38 -9.79 -21.84
N VAL A 101 3.66 -11.03 -22.25
CA VAL A 101 4.04 -12.11 -21.33
C VAL A 101 5.35 -11.78 -20.59
N ALA A 102 6.35 -11.23 -21.31
CA ALA A 102 7.62 -10.82 -20.70
C ALA A 102 7.41 -9.67 -19.70
N VAL A 103 6.52 -8.72 -20.02
CA VAL A 103 6.14 -7.64 -19.08
C VAL A 103 5.64 -8.25 -17.77
N PHE A 104 4.66 -9.17 -17.81
CA PHE A 104 4.09 -9.77 -16.61
C PHE A 104 5.07 -10.70 -15.87
N LEU A 105 5.98 -11.37 -16.57
CA LEU A 105 7.05 -12.15 -15.93
C LEU A 105 8.00 -11.26 -15.14
N ILE A 106 8.44 -10.14 -15.73
CA ILE A 106 9.29 -9.16 -15.02
C ILE A 106 8.55 -8.61 -13.79
N LEU A 107 7.28 -8.25 -13.93
CA LEU A 107 6.47 -7.76 -12.82
C LEU A 107 6.28 -8.80 -11.71
N ALA A 108 6.09 -10.07 -12.07
CA ALA A 108 6.00 -11.16 -11.12
C ALA A 108 7.31 -11.32 -10.33
N VAL A 109 8.45 -11.31 -11.02
CA VAL A 109 9.77 -11.35 -10.37
C VAL A 109 9.98 -10.15 -9.46
N GLN A 110 9.70 -8.94 -9.94
CA GLN A 110 9.81 -7.72 -9.11
C GLN A 110 8.88 -7.78 -7.90
N GLY A 111 7.64 -8.22 -8.07
CA GLY A 111 6.70 -8.41 -6.96
C GLY A 111 7.24 -9.39 -5.91
N MET A 112 7.73 -10.56 -6.34
CA MET A 112 8.34 -11.54 -5.43
C MET A 112 9.55 -10.96 -4.68
N LEU A 113 10.45 -10.27 -5.37
CA LEU A 113 11.60 -9.59 -4.76
C LEU A 113 11.18 -8.48 -3.79
N GLY A 114 10.09 -7.78 -4.08
CA GLY A 114 9.50 -6.74 -3.23
C GLY A 114 9.14 -7.21 -1.83
N SER A 115 8.82 -8.50 -1.66
CA SER A 115 8.52 -9.10 -0.35
C SER A 115 9.71 -9.04 0.63
N ILE A 116 10.93 -9.07 0.11
CA ILE A 116 12.17 -9.02 0.92
C ILE A 116 12.43 -7.58 1.40
N GLY A 117 12.13 -6.59 0.55
CA GLY A 117 12.51 -5.19 0.77
C GLY A 117 11.93 -4.58 2.04
N GLY A 118 10.68 -4.92 2.38
CA GLY A 118 10.06 -4.47 3.62
C GLY A 118 10.76 -4.99 4.87
N GLY A 119 11.07 -6.29 4.91
CA GLY A 119 11.78 -6.92 6.01
C GLY A 119 13.18 -6.34 6.22
N VAL A 120 13.92 -6.14 5.14
CA VAL A 120 15.26 -5.54 5.19
C VAL A 120 15.20 -4.10 5.72
N ARG A 121 14.30 -3.27 5.22
CA ARG A 121 14.16 -1.86 5.60
C ARG A 121 13.79 -1.68 7.07
N TYR A 122 12.75 -2.37 7.53
CA TYR A 122 12.33 -2.24 8.94
C TYR A 122 13.31 -2.91 9.89
N GLY A 123 13.96 -3.97 9.47
CA GLY A 123 15.04 -4.56 10.23
C GLY A 123 16.26 -3.65 10.35
N LEU A 124 16.69 -2.95 9.28
CA LEU A 124 17.73 -1.91 9.38
C LEU A 124 17.33 -0.82 10.37
N LEU A 125 16.06 -0.42 10.36
CA LEU A 125 15.58 0.60 11.30
C LEU A 125 15.76 0.19 12.76
N THR A 126 15.56 -1.10 13.09
CA THR A 126 15.78 -1.62 14.45
C THR A 126 17.26 -1.69 14.85
N GLU A 127 18.17 -1.74 13.88
CA GLU A 127 19.61 -1.74 14.12
C GLU A 127 20.22 -0.34 14.19
N ILE A 128 19.63 0.62 13.46
CA ILE A 128 20.09 2.01 13.41
C ILE A 128 19.57 2.80 14.61
N LEU A 129 18.34 2.53 15.06
CA LEU A 129 17.69 3.28 16.12
C LEU A 129 17.58 2.47 17.42
N PRO A 130 17.77 3.10 18.59
CA PRO A 130 17.46 2.49 19.86
C PRO A 130 15.95 2.21 19.97
N ALA A 131 15.57 1.27 20.86
CA ALA A 131 14.19 0.79 20.99
C ALA A 131 13.14 1.91 21.20
N ASP A 132 13.51 2.94 21.98
CA ASP A 132 12.65 4.11 22.25
C ASP A 132 12.54 5.08 21.06
N GLY A 133 13.46 5.01 20.09
CA GLY A 133 13.44 5.81 18.85
C GLY A 133 12.74 5.12 17.66
N TYR A 134 12.53 3.80 17.74
CA TYR A 134 12.00 3.00 16.63
C TYR A 134 10.63 3.48 16.12
N LEU A 135 9.69 3.75 17.02
CA LEU A 135 8.34 4.21 16.65
C LEU A 135 8.38 5.56 15.93
N LEU A 136 9.22 6.47 16.40
CA LEU A 136 9.39 7.78 15.76
C LEU A 136 10.00 7.63 14.36
N GLY A 137 11.08 6.83 14.23
CA GLY A 137 11.72 6.57 12.95
C GLY A 137 10.79 5.90 11.93
N ARG A 138 9.99 4.92 12.38
CA ARG A 138 8.98 4.26 11.57
C ARG A 138 7.88 5.23 11.10
N SER A 139 7.44 6.11 11.99
CA SER A 139 6.45 7.14 11.65
C SER A 139 6.98 8.08 10.56
N VAL A 140 8.23 8.56 10.68
CA VAL A 140 8.85 9.42 9.67
C VAL A 140 8.99 8.70 8.32
N LEU A 141 9.41 7.43 8.32
CA LEU A 141 9.49 6.64 7.08
C LEU A 141 8.13 6.52 6.39
N ASN A 142 7.07 6.26 7.16
CA ASN A 142 5.72 6.12 6.62
C ASN A 142 5.16 7.46 6.11
N MET A 143 5.39 8.56 6.84
CA MET A 143 4.99 9.91 6.39
C MET A 143 5.73 10.30 5.10
N CYS A 144 7.03 10.04 5.04
CA CYS A 144 7.82 10.29 3.84
C CYS A 144 7.32 9.46 2.66
N ALA A 145 7.04 8.17 2.87
CA ALA A 145 6.48 7.30 1.84
C ALA A 145 5.14 7.81 1.31
N GLY A 146 4.22 8.21 2.20
CA GLY A 146 2.92 8.77 1.82
C GLY A 146 3.06 10.08 1.02
N SER A 147 3.89 11.02 1.50
CA SER A 147 4.14 12.29 0.78
C SER A 147 4.75 12.06 -0.60
N LEU A 148 5.70 11.14 -0.70
CA LEU A 148 6.36 10.81 -1.96
C LEU A 148 5.46 10.03 -2.92
N GLN A 149 4.51 9.28 -2.41
CA GLN A 149 3.49 8.64 -3.24
C GLN A 149 2.64 9.71 -3.94
N ILE A 150 2.22 10.75 -3.22
CA ILE A 150 1.49 11.91 -3.80
C ILE A 150 2.34 12.56 -4.88
N CYS A 151 3.55 12.98 -4.52
CA CYS A 151 4.48 13.63 -5.46
C CYS A 151 4.79 12.72 -6.67
N GLY A 152 4.97 11.42 -6.43
CA GLY A 152 5.26 10.45 -7.46
C GLY A 152 4.13 10.28 -8.48
N TYR A 153 2.87 10.30 -8.05
CA TYR A 153 1.75 10.26 -8.98
C TYR A 153 1.60 11.55 -9.78
N VAL A 154 1.81 12.72 -9.15
CA VAL A 154 1.80 14.00 -9.87
C VAL A 154 2.93 14.05 -10.88
N LEU A 155 4.16 13.80 -10.45
CA LEU A 155 5.34 13.82 -11.32
C LEU A 155 5.26 12.73 -12.39
N GLY A 156 4.79 11.53 -12.04
CA GLY A 156 4.55 10.44 -12.99
C GLY A 156 3.56 10.83 -14.06
N GLY A 157 2.44 11.45 -13.68
CA GLY A 157 1.45 11.95 -14.64
C GLY A 157 2.00 13.03 -15.57
N VAL A 158 2.79 13.97 -15.05
CA VAL A 158 3.46 15.01 -15.85
C VAL A 158 4.48 14.38 -16.79
N LEU A 159 5.34 13.45 -16.30
CA LEU A 159 6.34 12.78 -17.11
C LEU A 159 5.70 11.96 -18.25
N VAL A 160 4.62 11.24 -17.98
CA VAL A 160 3.88 10.49 -18.98
C VAL A 160 3.31 11.42 -20.06
N ALA A 161 2.77 12.58 -19.64
CA ALA A 161 2.15 13.55 -20.57
C ALA A 161 3.17 14.35 -21.39
N VAL A 162 4.31 14.74 -20.78
CA VAL A 162 5.28 15.66 -21.41
C VAL A 162 6.39 14.90 -22.14
N VAL A 163 6.87 13.79 -21.56
CA VAL A 163 8.00 13.04 -22.14
C VAL A 163 7.50 11.81 -22.89
N SER A 164 6.96 10.85 -22.21
CA SER A 164 6.26 9.63 -22.68
C SER A 164 6.17 8.61 -21.54
N PRO A 165 5.32 7.58 -21.63
CA PRO A 165 5.34 6.47 -20.65
C PRO A 165 6.69 5.77 -20.54
N ARG A 166 7.42 5.60 -21.65
CA ARG A 166 8.75 5.00 -21.65
C ARG A 166 9.79 5.88 -20.97
N GLY A 167 9.75 7.19 -21.21
CA GLY A 167 10.63 8.17 -20.54
C GLY A 167 10.39 8.20 -19.04
N ALA A 168 9.13 8.09 -18.60
CA ALA A 168 8.77 7.98 -17.19
C ALA A 168 9.28 6.68 -16.55
N LEU A 169 9.23 5.53 -17.28
CA LEU A 169 9.84 4.28 -16.82
C LEU A 169 11.36 4.40 -16.65
N LEU A 170 12.07 5.02 -17.62
CA LEU A 170 13.52 5.26 -17.50
C LEU A 170 13.85 6.18 -16.33
N THR A 171 13.03 7.20 -16.08
CA THR A 171 13.16 8.05 -14.89
C THR A 171 12.98 7.23 -13.60
N GLY A 172 11.99 6.33 -13.56
CA GLY A 172 11.80 5.40 -12.45
C GLY A 172 13.02 4.48 -12.25
N ALA A 173 13.57 3.93 -13.34
CA ALA A 173 14.79 3.12 -13.30
C ALA A 173 15.98 3.91 -12.73
N ALA A 174 16.16 5.17 -13.16
CA ALA A 174 17.19 6.06 -12.62
C ALA A 174 17.00 6.33 -11.12
N LEU A 175 15.77 6.54 -10.66
CA LEU A 175 15.46 6.71 -9.23
C LEU A 175 15.80 5.45 -8.41
N TYR A 176 15.62 4.24 -8.96
CA TYR A 176 16.07 3.01 -8.31
C TYR A 176 17.61 2.93 -8.23
N VAL A 177 18.32 3.40 -9.27
CA VAL A 177 19.81 3.51 -9.23
C VAL A 177 20.23 4.51 -8.16
N VAL A 178 19.54 5.64 -8.03
CA VAL A 178 19.79 6.62 -6.95
C VAL A 178 19.57 5.96 -5.58
N ALA A 179 18.48 5.20 -5.41
CA ALA A 179 18.23 4.46 -4.17
C ALA A 179 19.36 3.47 -3.85
N ALA A 180 19.85 2.73 -4.85
CA ALA A 180 20.98 1.81 -4.71
C ALA A 180 22.28 2.54 -4.31
N THR A 181 22.58 3.67 -4.96
CA THR A 181 23.77 4.48 -4.68
C THR A 181 23.74 5.07 -3.29
N VAL A 182 22.61 5.65 -2.88
CA VAL A 182 22.42 6.20 -1.52
C VAL A 182 22.57 5.10 -0.48
N ALA A 183 21.95 3.93 -0.69
CA ALA A 183 22.11 2.79 0.22
C ALA A 183 23.55 2.27 0.27
N ARG A 184 24.24 2.22 -0.87
CA ARG A 184 25.65 1.75 -0.95
C ARG A 184 26.63 2.66 -0.22
N CYS A 185 26.43 3.97 -0.35
CA CYS A 185 27.32 4.98 0.21
C CYS A 185 26.97 5.36 1.65
N GLY A 186 25.69 5.34 2.01
CA GLY A 186 25.20 5.85 3.29
C GLY A 186 24.91 4.82 4.37
N LEU A 187 24.82 3.53 4.03
CA LEU A 187 24.55 2.48 5.02
C LEU A 187 25.82 1.69 5.34
N ALA A 188 26.04 1.38 6.63
CA ALA A 188 27.15 0.54 7.05
C ALA A 188 26.95 -0.93 6.64
N GLY A 189 28.06 -1.62 6.40
CA GLY A 189 28.05 -3.08 6.20
C GLY A 189 27.80 -3.80 7.51
N ARG A 190 26.77 -4.66 7.53
CA ARG A 190 26.40 -5.48 8.68
C ARG A 190 26.28 -6.93 8.27
N PRO A 191 26.60 -7.88 9.17
CA PRO A 191 26.36 -9.30 8.93
C PRO A 191 24.85 -9.59 8.87
N PRO A 192 24.45 -10.75 8.31
CA PRO A 192 23.07 -11.22 8.36
C PRO A 192 22.58 -11.38 9.80
N ARG A 193 21.29 -11.10 10.05
CA ARG A 193 20.65 -11.13 11.38
C ARG A 193 20.42 -12.52 11.92
N ALA A 194 20.08 -13.47 11.06
CA ALA A 194 19.70 -14.82 11.49
C ALA A 194 20.56 -15.91 10.90
N LYS A 195 20.95 -16.84 11.76
CA LYS A 195 21.52 -18.15 11.41
C LYS A 195 20.42 -19.19 11.71
N GLY A 196 19.64 -19.63 10.73
CA GLY A 196 18.62 -20.66 10.95
C GLY A 196 17.44 -20.59 9.96
N ARG A 197 16.59 -21.63 9.93
CA ARG A 197 15.39 -21.68 9.10
C ARG A 197 14.18 -21.22 9.93
N PRO A 198 13.48 -20.11 9.57
CA PRO A 198 12.14 -19.89 10.12
C PRO A 198 11.25 -21.06 9.69
N SER A 199 10.48 -21.59 10.62
CA SER A 199 9.51 -22.62 10.31
C SER A 199 8.28 -21.96 9.64
N ALA A 200 8.09 -22.19 8.35
CA ALA A 200 6.86 -21.79 7.65
C ALA A 200 5.63 -22.35 8.38
N ALA A 201 5.73 -23.56 8.94
CA ALA A 201 4.67 -24.20 9.70
C ALA A 201 4.33 -23.43 10.99
N GLU A 202 5.28 -22.80 11.63
CA GLU A 202 5.05 -21.97 12.83
C GLU A 202 4.34 -20.66 12.47
N THR A 203 4.75 -20.01 11.39
CA THR A 203 4.08 -18.84 10.85
C THR A 203 2.62 -19.14 10.49
N TRP A 204 2.38 -20.26 9.81
CA TRP A 204 1.03 -20.70 9.47
C TRP A 204 0.17 -21.00 10.70
N ARG A 205 0.72 -21.67 11.71
CA ARG A 205 0.00 -21.93 12.98
C ARG A 205 -0.34 -20.63 13.71
N THR A 206 0.58 -19.69 13.75
CA THR A 206 0.35 -18.36 14.36
C THR A 206 -0.72 -17.58 13.60
N ASN A 207 -0.67 -17.57 12.26
CA ASN A 207 -1.69 -16.94 11.44
C ASN A 207 -3.07 -17.60 11.64
N ALA A 208 -3.15 -18.93 11.69
CA ALA A 208 -4.38 -19.65 11.99
C ALA A 208 -4.94 -19.28 13.37
N ARG A 209 -4.08 -19.19 14.39
CA ARG A 209 -4.46 -18.75 15.74
C ARG A 209 -4.96 -17.30 15.77
N LEU A 210 -4.35 -16.39 15.00
CA LEU A 210 -4.83 -15.02 14.87
C LEU A 210 -6.17 -14.95 14.16
N TRP A 211 -6.38 -15.77 13.15
CA TRP A 211 -7.62 -15.82 12.36
C TRP A 211 -8.78 -16.53 13.06
N SER A 212 -8.52 -17.46 13.98
CA SER A 212 -9.54 -18.26 14.67
C SER A 212 -10.45 -17.42 15.56
N ALA A 213 -9.95 -16.32 16.16
CA ALA A 213 -10.73 -15.46 17.02
C ALA A 213 -11.72 -14.62 16.22
N ARG A 214 -13.02 -14.90 16.37
CA ARG A 214 -14.12 -14.20 15.65
C ARG A 214 -14.01 -12.67 15.66
N PRO A 215 -13.76 -11.99 16.80
CA PRO A 215 -13.66 -10.52 16.81
C PRO A 215 -12.52 -10.00 15.95
N ARG A 216 -11.32 -10.61 16.03
CA ARG A 216 -10.16 -10.23 15.19
C ARG A 216 -10.42 -10.46 13.72
N ARG A 217 -11.04 -11.60 13.36
CA ARG A 217 -11.39 -11.90 11.96
C ARG A 217 -12.29 -10.84 11.34
N HIS A 218 -13.28 -10.34 12.06
CA HIS A 218 -14.13 -9.26 11.56
C HIS A 218 -13.35 -7.95 11.36
N VAL A 219 -12.37 -7.66 12.23
CA VAL A 219 -11.49 -6.49 12.06
C VAL A 219 -10.58 -6.66 10.86
N TYR A 220 -9.97 -7.83 10.64
CA TYR A 220 -9.20 -8.12 9.42
C TYR A 220 -10.03 -7.95 8.16
N LEU A 221 -11.23 -8.53 8.11
CA LEU A 221 -12.13 -8.39 6.96
C LEU A 221 -12.50 -6.93 6.69
N ALA A 222 -12.73 -6.14 7.74
CA ALA A 222 -13.03 -4.72 7.61
C ALA A 222 -11.82 -3.89 7.15
N LEU A 223 -10.61 -4.30 7.51
CA LEU A 223 -9.37 -3.67 7.04
C LEU A 223 -9.06 -4.00 5.57
N TRP A 224 -9.35 -5.24 5.15
CA TRP A 224 -8.91 -5.71 3.84
C TRP A 224 -9.94 -5.49 2.74
N VAL A 225 -11.20 -5.90 2.97
CA VAL A 225 -12.17 -6.02 1.88
C VAL A 225 -12.66 -4.65 1.40
N PRO A 226 -13.17 -3.73 2.25
CA PRO A 226 -13.59 -2.42 1.77
C PRO A 226 -12.46 -1.63 1.14
N ASN A 227 -11.28 -1.62 1.76
CA ASN A 227 -10.08 -0.97 1.24
C ASN A 227 -9.67 -1.57 -0.11
N GLY A 228 -9.52 -2.89 -0.19
CA GLY A 228 -9.12 -3.56 -1.42
C GLY A 228 -10.08 -3.29 -2.57
N LEU A 229 -11.40 -3.33 -2.33
CA LEU A 229 -12.40 -3.06 -3.34
C LEU A 229 -12.31 -1.63 -3.90
N VAL A 230 -12.04 -0.63 -3.05
CA VAL A 230 -11.86 0.75 -3.51
C VAL A 230 -10.54 0.90 -4.26
N VAL A 231 -9.43 0.30 -3.80
CA VAL A 231 -8.17 0.26 -4.56
C VAL A 231 -8.37 -0.45 -5.91
N GLY A 232 -9.23 -1.47 -5.97
CA GLY A 232 -9.66 -2.07 -7.24
C GLY A 232 -10.35 -1.05 -8.16
N ALA A 233 -11.21 -0.17 -7.63
CA ALA A 233 -11.77 0.92 -8.42
C ALA A 233 -10.69 1.92 -8.87
N GLU A 234 -9.75 2.28 -7.99
CA GLU A 234 -8.62 3.16 -8.31
C GLU A 234 -7.69 2.59 -9.40
N SER A 235 -7.54 1.27 -9.46
CA SER A 235 -6.73 0.61 -10.49
C SER A 235 -7.22 0.88 -11.92
N LEU A 236 -8.46 1.34 -12.04
CA LEU A 236 -9.10 1.69 -13.33
C LEU A 236 -8.91 3.17 -13.71
N PHE A 237 -8.23 4.00 -12.92
CA PHE A 237 -8.05 5.42 -13.26
C PHE A 237 -7.36 5.61 -14.61
N VAL A 238 -6.40 4.75 -14.96
CA VAL A 238 -5.70 4.79 -16.25
C VAL A 238 -6.66 4.49 -17.40
N SER A 239 -7.52 3.50 -17.28
CA SER A 239 -8.49 3.15 -18.33
C SER A 239 -9.72 4.06 -18.34
N TYR A 240 -10.07 4.68 -17.21
CA TYR A 240 -11.18 5.63 -17.11
C TYR A 240 -10.83 7.01 -17.69
N ALA A 241 -9.67 7.54 -17.32
CA ALA A 241 -9.21 8.87 -17.74
C ALA A 241 -7.69 8.87 -18.02
N PRO A 242 -7.23 8.29 -19.15
CA PRO A 242 -5.81 8.07 -19.42
C PRO A 242 -4.95 9.33 -19.28
N ARG A 243 -5.44 10.48 -19.77
CA ARG A 243 -4.74 11.77 -19.70
C ARG A 243 -4.72 12.40 -18.30
N HIS A 244 -5.59 11.96 -17.39
CA HIS A 244 -5.78 12.56 -16.06
C HIS A 244 -5.60 11.55 -14.93
N ALA A 245 -5.14 10.33 -15.22
CA ALA A 245 -4.96 9.28 -14.22
C ALA A 245 -4.01 9.72 -13.09
N GLY A 246 -2.92 10.39 -13.42
CA GLY A 246 -1.99 10.93 -12.42
C GLY A 246 -2.65 11.94 -11.48
N LEU A 247 -3.57 12.78 -11.97
CA LEU A 247 -4.33 13.70 -11.12
C LEU A 247 -5.29 12.95 -10.19
N LEU A 248 -6.00 11.93 -10.71
CA LEU A 248 -6.88 11.11 -9.87
C LEU A 248 -6.12 10.43 -8.72
N PHE A 249 -4.98 9.82 -9.01
CA PHE A 249 -4.13 9.23 -7.97
C PHE A 249 -3.57 10.28 -7.00
N ALA A 250 -3.15 11.45 -7.48
CA ALA A 250 -2.67 12.52 -6.64
C ALA A 250 -3.75 13.04 -5.68
N PHE A 251 -4.97 13.24 -6.19
CA PHE A 251 -6.10 13.69 -5.38
C PHE A 251 -6.57 12.61 -4.40
N ALA A 252 -6.49 11.33 -4.77
CA ALA A 252 -6.68 10.22 -3.84
C ALA A 252 -5.68 10.30 -2.68
N ALA A 253 -4.40 10.46 -2.98
CA ALA A 253 -3.35 10.52 -1.98
C ALA A 253 -3.48 11.77 -1.07
N VAL A 254 -3.90 12.92 -1.61
CA VAL A 254 -4.23 14.12 -0.81
C VAL A 254 -5.40 13.82 0.14
N GLY A 255 -6.44 13.15 -0.33
CA GLY A 255 -7.58 12.71 0.48
C GLY A 255 -7.16 11.78 1.63
N MET A 256 -6.28 10.80 1.36
CA MET A 256 -5.72 9.91 2.39
C MET A 256 -4.96 10.69 3.46
N LEU A 257 -4.06 11.60 3.06
CA LEU A 257 -3.28 12.42 4.00
C LEU A 257 -4.20 13.31 4.85
N ALA A 258 -5.19 13.94 4.22
CA ALA A 258 -6.18 14.75 4.92
C ALA A 258 -6.99 13.88 5.92
N GLY A 259 -7.43 12.70 5.50
CA GLY A 259 -8.18 11.76 6.32
C GLY A 259 -7.39 11.29 7.54
N ASP A 260 -6.16 10.87 7.35
CA ASP A 260 -5.27 10.43 8.44
C ASP A 260 -5.01 11.56 9.45
N THR A 261 -4.80 12.79 8.95
CA THR A 261 -4.58 13.96 9.79
C THR A 261 -5.85 14.32 10.59
N LEU A 262 -7.00 14.38 9.92
CA LEU A 262 -8.27 14.72 10.54
C LEU A 262 -8.69 13.66 11.57
N THR A 263 -8.57 12.39 11.24
CA THR A 263 -8.93 11.30 12.15
C THR A 263 -7.96 11.17 13.31
N GLY A 264 -6.66 11.29 13.06
CA GLY A 264 -5.63 11.14 14.09
C GLY A 264 -5.61 12.29 15.09
N ARG A 265 -5.85 13.54 14.63
CA ARG A 265 -5.67 14.74 15.45
C ARG A 265 -6.98 15.36 15.95
N PHE A 266 -8.03 15.34 15.13
CA PHE A 266 -9.25 16.13 15.39
C PHE A 266 -10.49 15.28 15.69
N LEU A 267 -10.49 13.97 15.43
CA LEU A 267 -11.66 13.14 15.70
C LEU A 267 -11.84 12.94 17.23
N PRO A 268 -12.90 13.50 17.86
CA PRO A 268 -13.11 13.40 19.30
C PRO A 268 -13.27 11.94 19.75
N ALA A 269 -12.77 11.61 20.94
CA ALA A 269 -12.86 10.26 21.49
C ALA A 269 -14.31 9.75 21.53
N ARG A 270 -15.27 10.61 21.91
CA ARG A 270 -16.72 10.31 21.94
C ARG A 270 -17.26 9.83 20.59
N TRP A 271 -16.76 10.38 19.46
CA TRP A 271 -17.15 9.96 18.13
C TRP A 271 -16.53 8.62 17.76
N ARG A 272 -15.26 8.42 18.10
CA ARG A 272 -14.55 7.15 17.90
C ARG A 272 -15.25 6.01 18.67
N GLU A 273 -15.70 6.27 19.88
CA GLU A 273 -16.41 5.30 20.72
C GLU A 273 -17.82 5.01 20.21
N ARG A 274 -18.55 6.05 19.76
CA ARG A 274 -19.95 5.94 19.37
C ARG A 274 -20.12 5.31 17.99
N PHE A 275 -19.33 5.73 17.01
CA PHE A 275 -19.53 5.36 15.60
C PHE A 275 -18.47 4.38 15.08
N GLY A 276 -17.26 4.39 15.64
CA GLY A 276 -16.15 3.54 15.19
C GLY A 276 -15.72 3.79 13.73
N ALA A 277 -15.26 2.75 13.07
CA ALA A 277 -14.79 2.81 11.69
C ALA A 277 -15.88 2.77 10.59
N PRO A 278 -17.09 2.20 10.78
CA PRO A 278 -18.03 2.03 9.68
C PRO A 278 -18.41 3.29 8.91
N PRO A 279 -18.62 4.49 9.51
CA PRO A 279 -18.91 5.70 8.75
C PRO A 279 -17.76 6.10 7.81
N LEU A 280 -16.51 5.93 8.24
CA LEU A 280 -15.34 6.21 7.40
C LEU A 280 -15.21 5.20 6.27
N LEU A 281 -15.51 3.92 6.52
CA LEU A 281 -15.55 2.90 5.45
C LEU A 281 -16.68 3.17 4.44
N LEU A 282 -17.82 3.69 4.87
CA LEU A 282 -18.88 4.15 3.94
C LEU A 282 -18.43 5.39 3.17
N LEU A 283 -17.76 6.34 3.84
CA LEU A 283 -17.18 7.50 3.17
C LEU A 283 -16.14 7.08 2.12
N LEU A 284 -15.37 6.01 2.36
CA LEU A 284 -14.44 5.45 1.39
C LEU A 284 -15.13 4.94 0.12
N ALA A 285 -16.34 4.38 0.24
CA ALA A 285 -17.05 3.73 -0.86
C ALA A 285 -18.05 4.64 -1.59
N LEU A 286 -18.90 5.36 -0.84
CA LEU A 286 -20.09 6.03 -1.41
C LEU A 286 -19.78 7.07 -2.48
N PRO A 287 -18.73 7.93 -2.36
CA PRO A 287 -18.44 8.90 -3.40
C PRO A 287 -18.10 8.28 -4.76
N TYR A 288 -17.56 7.06 -4.79
CA TYR A 288 -17.29 6.35 -6.04
C TYR A 288 -18.55 5.94 -6.81
N LEU A 289 -19.72 5.92 -6.17
CA LEU A 289 -20.98 5.64 -6.87
C LEU A 289 -21.32 6.71 -7.93
N VAL A 290 -20.78 7.93 -7.80
CA VAL A 290 -20.96 9.00 -8.80
C VAL A 290 -20.41 8.63 -10.17
N PHE A 291 -19.45 7.68 -10.24
CA PHE A 291 -18.88 7.22 -11.50
C PHE A 291 -19.90 6.52 -12.41
N ALA A 292 -21.03 6.04 -11.86
CA ALA A 292 -22.17 5.57 -12.66
C ALA A 292 -22.68 6.64 -13.63
N LEU A 293 -22.60 7.91 -13.24
CA LEU A 293 -23.04 9.07 -14.02
C LEU A 293 -21.97 9.62 -14.97
N ARG A 294 -20.77 9.01 -15.01
CA ARG A 294 -19.60 9.48 -15.79
C ARG A 294 -19.34 10.98 -15.58
N PRO A 295 -19.05 11.40 -14.34
CA PRO A 295 -18.95 12.80 -13.96
C PRO A 295 -17.82 13.51 -14.73
N PRO A 296 -17.92 14.85 -14.91
CA PRO A 296 -16.81 15.64 -15.42
C PRO A 296 -15.62 15.60 -14.44
N LEU A 297 -14.41 15.83 -14.97
CA LEU A 297 -13.16 15.69 -14.21
C LEU A 297 -13.15 16.38 -12.84
N PRO A 298 -13.61 17.63 -12.66
CA PRO A 298 -13.61 18.27 -11.34
C PRO A 298 -14.44 17.51 -10.30
N VAL A 299 -15.60 16.97 -10.70
CA VAL A 299 -16.47 16.18 -9.83
C VAL A 299 -15.82 14.83 -9.51
N ALA A 300 -15.18 14.20 -10.49
CA ALA A 300 -14.42 12.97 -10.29
C ALA A 300 -13.28 13.16 -9.27
N LEU A 301 -12.50 14.26 -9.41
CA LEU A 301 -11.42 14.60 -8.47
C LEU A 301 -11.96 14.84 -7.05
N ALA A 302 -13.04 15.61 -6.91
CA ALA A 302 -13.68 15.86 -5.63
C ALA A 302 -14.20 14.56 -4.98
N ALA A 303 -14.85 13.69 -5.76
CA ALA A 303 -15.36 12.41 -5.28
C ALA A 303 -14.22 11.48 -4.81
N VAL A 304 -13.14 11.37 -5.58
CA VAL A 304 -11.97 10.57 -5.22
C VAL A 304 -11.31 11.13 -3.97
N THR A 305 -11.12 12.44 -3.86
CA THR A 305 -10.54 13.07 -2.66
C THR A 305 -11.39 12.79 -1.43
N LEU A 306 -12.71 13.00 -1.53
CA LEU A 306 -13.64 12.78 -0.44
C LEU A 306 -13.66 11.30 0.00
N ALA A 307 -13.72 10.38 -0.96
CA ALA A 307 -13.65 8.96 -0.69
C ALA A 307 -12.35 8.60 0.04
N SER A 308 -11.24 9.11 -0.43
CA SER A 308 -9.91 8.76 0.11
C SER A 308 -9.68 9.24 1.55
N VAL A 309 -10.43 10.23 2.04
CA VAL A 309 -10.50 10.55 3.48
C VAL A 309 -10.92 9.33 4.28
N GLY A 310 -11.78 8.48 3.73
CA GLY A 310 -12.27 7.25 4.35
C GLY A 310 -11.20 6.17 4.60
N PHE A 311 -10.03 6.22 3.92
CA PHE A 311 -8.91 5.31 4.22
C PHE A 311 -8.43 5.42 5.66
N SER A 312 -8.65 6.56 6.32
CA SER A 312 -8.35 6.77 7.74
C SER A 312 -9.12 5.84 8.70
N ALA A 313 -10.17 5.15 8.24
CA ALA A 313 -10.81 4.06 8.97
C ALA A 313 -9.80 3.00 9.42
N SER A 314 -8.72 2.83 8.65
CA SER A 314 -7.64 1.88 8.96
C SER A 314 -6.96 2.18 10.29
N LEU A 315 -6.83 3.44 10.69
CA LEU A 315 -6.24 3.85 11.98
C LEU A 315 -7.06 3.30 13.15
N LEU A 316 -8.39 3.47 13.09
CA LEU A 316 -9.31 2.99 14.13
C LEU A 316 -9.38 1.46 14.19
N LEU A 317 -9.34 0.82 13.03
CA LEU A 317 -9.38 -0.64 12.93
C LEU A 317 -8.05 -1.26 13.38
N GLN A 318 -6.90 -0.65 13.09
CA GLN A 318 -5.60 -1.09 13.58
C GLN A 318 -5.48 -0.93 15.10
N GLU A 319 -5.95 0.18 15.67
CA GLU A 319 -6.05 0.36 17.11
C GLU A 319 -6.89 -0.76 17.75
N ARG A 320 -8.06 -1.06 17.15
CA ARG A 320 -8.90 -2.16 17.60
C ARG A 320 -8.26 -3.53 17.43
N LEU A 321 -7.55 -3.78 16.33
CA LEU A 321 -6.82 -5.02 16.12
C LEU A 321 -5.79 -5.25 17.23
N MET A 322 -5.07 -4.20 17.61
CA MET A 322 -4.08 -4.28 18.69
C MET A 322 -4.75 -4.51 20.05
N SER A 323 -5.86 -3.86 20.36
CA SER A 323 -6.58 -4.10 21.62
C SER A 323 -7.14 -5.52 21.77
N LEU A 324 -7.34 -6.23 20.65
CA LEU A 324 -7.79 -7.62 20.59
C LEU A 324 -6.66 -8.64 20.50
N THR A 325 -5.39 -8.19 20.42
CA THR A 325 -4.23 -9.05 20.16
C THR A 325 -3.30 -9.05 21.37
N PRO A 326 -2.88 -10.21 21.89
CA PRO A 326 -1.87 -10.28 22.91
C PRO A 326 -0.56 -9.59 22.46
N GLY A 327 0.12 -8.88 23.36
CA GLY A 327 1.31 -8.09 23.03
C GLY A 327 2.40 -8.88 22.29
N GLU A 328 2.60 -10.14 22.67
CA GLU A 328 3.55 -11.08 22.05
C GLU A 328 3.27 -11.36 20.57
N LEU A 329 2.02 -11.25 20.13
CA LEU A 329 1.57 -11.53 18.76
C LEU A 329 1.35 -10.26 17.92
N SER A 330 1.61 -9.07 18.48
CA SER A 330 1.35 -7.80 17.79
C SER A 330 2.08 -7.68 16.45
N GLY A 331 3.35 -8.07 16.41
CA GLY A 331 4.14 -8.06 15.17
C GLY A 331 3.58 -9.00 14.10
N HIS A 332 3.17 -10.22 14.49
CA HIS A 332 2.54 -11.19 13.58
C HIS A 332 1.16 -10.70 13.10
N ALA A 333 0.39 -10.05 13.97
CA ALA A 333 -0.92 -9.51 13.61
C ALA A 333 -0.81 -8.38 12.57
N PHE A 334 0.18 -7.49 12.71
CA PHE A 334 0.47 -6.47 11.69
C PHE A 334 1.01 -7.07 10.41
N GLY A 335 1.87 -8.08 10.48
CA GLY A 335 2.36 -8.81 9.31
C GLY A 335 1.23 -9.46 8.53
N LEU A 336 0.32 -10.16 9.22
CA LEU A 336 -0.87 -10.76 8.63
C LEU A 336 -1.79 -9.69 8.02
N HIS A 337 -1.99 -8.54 8.72
CA HIS A 337 -2.76 -7.42 8.20
C HIS A 337 -2.16 -6.88 6.89
N SER A 338 -0.87 -6.58 6.87
CA SER A 338 -0.21 -6.03 5.68
C SER A 338 -0.28 -6.99 4.49
N SER A 339 0.00 -8.26 4.71
CA SER A 339 -0.07 -9.27 3.64
C SER A 339 -1.50 -9.43 3.11
N GLY A 340 -2.49 -9.51 4.00
CA GLY A 340 -3.89 -9.64 3.60
C GLY A 340 -4.41 -8.41 2.85
N MET A 341 -4.00 -7.21 3.26
CA MET A 341 -4.37 -5.96 2.59
C MET A 341 -3.80 -5.91 1.16
N LEU A 342 -2.51 -6.16 0.98
CA LEU A 342 -1.86 -6.18 -0.34
C LEU A 342 -2.48 -7.24 -1.26
N THR A 343 -2.74 -8.43 -0.71
CA THR A 343 -3.43 -9.50 -1.45
C THR A 343 -4.80 -9.06 -1.92
N MET A 344 -5.60 -8.47 -1.03
CA MET A 344 -6.95 -8.03 -1.36
C MET A 344 -6.95 -6.90 -2.40
N GLN A 345 -5.99 -5.99 -2.33
CA GLN A 345 -5.81 -4.93 -3.34
C GLN A 345 -5.50 -5.52 -4.72
N GLY A 346 -4.56 -6.48 -4.80
CA GLY A 346 -4.24 -7.14 -6.07
C GLY A 346 -5.40 -7.95 -6.64
N VAL A 347 -6.11 -8.73 -5.78
CA VAL A 347 -7.31 -9.48 -6.18
C VAL A 347 -8.41 -8.54 -6.66
N ALA A 348 -8.67 -7.46 -5.92
CA ALA A 348 -9.70 -6.51 -6.27
C ALA A 348 -9.38 -5.75 -7.57
N ALA A 349 -8.09 -5.43 -7.83
CA ALA A 349 -7.67 -4.85 -9.11
C ALA A 349 -7.91 -5.81 -10.28
N ALA A 350 -7.62 -7.11 -10.10
CA ALA A 350 -7.91 -8.14 -11.11
C ALA A 350 -9.42 -8.25 -11.38
N VAL A 351 -10.24 -8.28 -10.32
CA VAL A 351 -11.71 -8.33 -10.44
C VAL A 351 -12.25 -7.08 -11.10
N ALA A 352 -11.80 -5.88 -10.67
CA ALA A 352 -12.24 -4.60 -11.25
C ALA A 352 -11.87 -4.51 -12.73
N GLY A 353 -10.63 -4.87 -13.08
CA GLY A 353 -10.16 -4.92 -14.46
C GLY A 353 -10.96 -5.92 -15.31
N GLY A 354 -11.26 -7.11 -14.73
CA GLY A 354 -12.11 -8.10 -15.39
C GLY A 354 -13.52 -7.58 -15.66
N ILE A 355 -14.18 -6.95 -14.68
CA ILE A 355 -15.49 -6.33 -14.88
C ILE A 355 -15.41 -5.24 -15.96
N ALA A 356 -14.38 -4.38 -15.90
CA ALA A 356 -14.19 -3.30 -16.85
C ALA A 356 -13.97 -3.80 -18.28
N GLN A 357 -13.33 -4.96 -18.44
CA GLN A 357 -13.07 -5.59 -19.74
C GLN A 357 -14.36 -5.95 -20.49
N PHE A 358 -15.42 -6.35 -19.77
CA PHE A 358 -16.71 -6.76 -20.34
C PHE A 358 -17.79 -5.67 -20.26
N THR A 359 -17.51 -4.56 -19.56
CA THR A 359 -18.49 -3.49 -19.36
C THR A 359 -17.87 -2.12 -19.70
N SER A 360 -17.54 -1.35 -18.67
CA SER A 360 -16.78 -0.09 -18.79
C SER A 360 -16.02 0.17 -17.50
N PRO A 361 -14.93 0.96 -17.54
CA PRO A 361 -14.23 1.36 -16.33
C PRO A 361 -15.15 2.05 -15.30
N ALA A 362 -16.04 2.92 -15.75
CA ALA A 362 -17.01 3.61 -14.89
C ALA A 362 -17.98 2.63 -14.19
N THR A 363 -18.50 1.65 -14.93
CA THR A 363 -19.38 0.62 -14.37
C THR A 363 -18.64 -0.24 -13.35
N ALA A 364 -17.42 -0.67 -13.67
CA ALA A 364 -16.62 -1.48 -12.76
C ALA A 364 -16.27 -0.71 -11.46
N MET A 365 -15.88 0.57 -11.55
CA MET A 365 -15.64 1.41 -10.37
C MET A 365 -16.89 1.49 -9.48
N THR A 366 -18.06 1.68 -10.08
CA THR A 366 -19.34 1.74 -9.37
C THR A 366 -19.67 0.41 -8.68
N VAL A 367 -19.48 -0.72 -9.38
CA VAL A 367 -19.72 -2.07 -8.82
C VAL A 367 -18.79 -2.34 -7.64
N MET A 368 -17.51 -2.00 -7.77
CA MET A 368 -16.54 -2.16 -6.69
C MET A 368 -16.90 -1.31 -5.46
N ALA A 369 -17.37 -0.07 -5.68
CA ALA A 369 -17.82 0.81 -4.62
C ALA A 369 -19.08 0.28 -3.93
N ALA A 370 -20.07 -0.18 -4.69
CA ALA A 370 -21.30 -0.77 -4.15
C ALA A 370 -20.99 -2.03 -3.33
N ALA A 371 -20.08 -2.89 -3.82
CA ALA A 371 -19.63 -4.07 -3.09
C ALA A 371 -18.91 -3.68 -1.78
N SER A 372 -18.06 -2.65 -1.81
CA SER A 372 -17.38 -2.14 -0.60
C SER A 372 -18.38 -1.61 0.44
N ALA A 373 -19.38 -0.84 0.00
CA ALA A 373 -20.45 -0.35 0.86
C ALA A 373 -21.28 -1.51 1.45
N ALA A 374 -21.65 -2.49 0.65
CA ALA A 374 -22.42 -3.66 1.09
C ALA A 374 -21.65 -4.48 2.14
N VAL A 375 -20.36 -4.75 1.91
CA VAL A 375 -19.51 -5.45 2.90
C VAL A 375 -19.37 -4.62 4.19
N THR A 376 -19.20 -3.32 4.06
CA THR A 376 -19.12 -2.41 5.22
C THR A 376 -20.39 -2.48 6.05
N LEU A 377 -21.58 -2.42 5.43
CA LEU A 377 -22.87 -2.52 6.11
C LEU A 377 -23.05 -3.89 6.78
N ALA A 378 -22.64 -4.97 6.12
CA ALA A 378 -22.72 -6.33 6.68
C ALA A 378 -21.79 -6.52 7.91
N LEU A 379 -20.63 -5.83 7.94
CA LEU A 379 -19.67 -5.89 9.04
C LEU A 379 -19.98 -4.90 10.15
N ALA A 380 -20.67 -3.79 9.88
CA ALA A 380 -20.92 -2.71 10.81
C ALA A 380 -21.49 -3.16 12.19
N PRO A 381 -22.48 -4.08 12.28
CA PRO A 381 -22.98 -4.55 13.58
C PRO A 381 -21.92 -5.27 14.41
N ARG A 382 -21.00 -6.00 13.74
CA ARG A 382 -19.93 -6.79 14.37
C ARG A 382 -18.73 -5.95 14.78
N LEU A 383 -18.62 -4.74 14.23
CA LEU A 383 -17.57 -3.76 14.54
C LEU A 383 -17.98 -2.79 15.65
N ARG A 384 -19.23 -2.78 16.10
CA ARG A 384 -19.66 -1.97 17.24
C ARG A 384 -19.01 -2.54 18.50
N ARG A 385 -18.48 -1.67 19.37
CA ARG A 385 -18.07 -2.08 20.73
C ARG A 385 -19.32 -2.48 21.50
N PRO A 386 -19.30 -3.58 22.30
CA PRO A 386 -20.36 -3.80 23.28
C PRO A 386 -20.44 -2.55 24.16
N ARG A 387 -21.62 -1.99 24.32
CA ARG A 387 -21.82 -0.98 25.36
C ARG A 387 -21.35 -1.59 26.68
N PRO A 388 -20.53 -0.88 27.50
CA PRO A 388 -20.35 -1.29 28.87
C PRO A 388 -21.76 -1.44 29.48
N ALA A 389 -22.03 -2.61 30.06
CA ALA A 389 -23.25 -2.77 30.84
C ALA A 389 -23.30 -1.60 31.80
N ALA A 390 -24.40 -0.87 31.81
CA ALA A 390 -24.62 0.17 32.83
C ALA A 390 -24.38 -0.53 34.17
N VAL A 391 -23.35 -0.06 34.89
CA VAL A 391 -23.19 -0.46 36.28
C VAL A 391 -24.45 0.12 36.97
N ASP A 392 -25.37 -0.77 37.26
CA ASP A 392 -26.53 -0.45 38.08
C ASP A 392 -25.97 -0.03 39.44
N VAL A 393 -25.80 1.26 39.62
CA VAL A 393 -25.56 1.86 40.94
C VAL A 393 -26.93 1.88 41.58
N GLY A 394 -27.29 0.75 42.16
CA GLY A 394 -28.47 0.63 43.00
C GLY A 394 -28.39 1.65 44.14
N PRO A 395 -29.57 2.10 44.62
CA PRO A 395 -29.71 3.19 45.56
C PRO A 395 -29.03 2.94 46.89
#